data_3fc7609bf316dc7f52b815384c4156b6
#
_entry.id   3fc7609bf316dc7f52b815384c4156b6
#
_cell.length_a   1.000
_cell.length_b   1.000
_cell.length_c   1.000
_cell.angle_alpha   90.00
_cell.angle_beta   90.00
_cell.angle_gamma   90.00
#
_symmetry.space_group_name_H-M   'P 1'
#
loop_
_entity.id
_entity.type
_entity.pdbx_description
1 polymer ?
#
loop_
_entity_poly.entity_id
_entity_poly.type
_entity_poly.pdbx_seq_one_letter_code
_entity_poly.pdbx_strand_id
1 'polypeptide(L)'
;MFLKSVPIQAGCLLLLMSLVTGCVGEKSPAPVDPSESGGQLETATDPIGEQTAIETVEATEVAPQTEIVLDNELGQLLSELGDGTTEERIAASTALSERVNEVIEQHADWMVAGSDSQRRGIMLIMTGKAQQYPEQSFGLVQHALQDSDHKVRSIGIQLIRQLIPGQAVQLHASLITMMKSSEETTENRVSVLRLINLVPGDALATEAALGEIIQADGNDDSITQAALQSYVKLAPVQPAISTLIGVLEESDSDDVKRTSAVLLGKYGTKSKAAVELLGEQLESDDEDLQEAAAEALSRIGSPSIETLVEKLDSQNLLTRQMAIFTLGVIGPSAAEHVERLEKFITPDDPDTSLIAKEAIFSILKQQR
;
A
#
# COMPACT_ATOMS: atom_id res chain seq x y z
N MET A 1 38.93 9.63 30.72
CA MET A 1 39.54 9.20 29.45
C MET A 1 39.11 7.77 29.22
N PHE A 2 38.54 7.48 28.04
CA PHE A 2 37.90 6.21 27.58
C PHE A 2 36.50 5.89 28.09
N LEU A 3 35.50 6.60 27.53
CA LEU A 3 34.20 6.03 27.18
C LEU A 3 34.35 5.47 25.77
N LYS A 4 34.42 4.15 25.62
CA LYS A 4 34.29 3.46 24.32
C LYS A 4 32.88 2.89 24.18
N SER A 5 32.21 3.42 23.19
CA SER A 5 31.18 2.84 22.36
C SER A 5 30.57 1.50 22.84
N VAL A 6 29.34 1.54 23.29
CA VAL A 6 28.43 0.40 23.36
C VAL A 6 28.01 0.08 21.91
N PRO A 7 28.14 -1.14 21.42
CA PRO A 7 27.70 -1.49 20.08
C PRO A 7 26.18 -1.43 19.96
N ILE A 8 25.72 -0.82 18.87
CA ILE A 8 24.31 -0.60 18.48
C ILE A 8 23.54 -1.92 18.31
N GLN A 9 24.24 -3.05 18.21
CA GLN A 9 23.67 -4.39 17.97
C GLN A 9 22.75 -4.95 19.07
N ALA A 10 22.93 -4.52 20.33
CA ALA A 10 22.06 -5.00 21.42
C ALA A 10 20.67 -4.35 21.43
N GLY A 11 20.50 -3.24 20.74
CA GLY A 11 19.23 -2.48 20.70
C GLY A 11 18.18 -3.11 19.80
N CYS A 12 18.58 -3.67 18.64
CA CYS A 12 17.67 -4.28 17.70
C CYS A 12 17.05 -5.60 18.21
N LEU A 13 17.86 -6.44 18.88
CA LEU A 13 17.34 -7.68 19.45
C LEU A 13 16.35 -7.48 20.60
N LEU A 14 16.49 -6.38 21.36
CA LEU A 14 15.56 -6.02 22.44
C LEU A 14 14.21 -5.49 21.91
N LEU A 15 14.19 -4.86 20.74
CA LEU A 15 12.96 -4.40 20.09
C LEU A 15 12.09 -5.57 19.58
N LEU A 16 12.69 -6.65 19.08
CA LEU A 16 11.97 -7.88 18.70
C LEU A 16 11.25 -8.54 19.88
N MET A 17 11.80 -8.47 21.10
CA MET A 17 11.14 -9.02 22.29
C MET A 17 9.88 -8.26 22.71
N SER A 18 9.73 -6.97 22.40
CA SER A 18 8.57 -6.18 22.82
C SER A 18 7.31 -6.38 21.95
N LEU A 19 7.45 -6.99 20.76
CA LEU A 19 6.34 -7.23 19.82
C LEU A 19 5.56 -8.53 20.05
N VAL A 20 6.09 -9.47 20.85
CA VAL A 20 5.50 -10.81 21.04
C VAL A 20 4.36 -10.84 22.10
N THR A 21 4.16 -9.77 22.89
CA THR A 21 3.19 -9.79 24.01
C THR A 21 1.77 -9.30 23.66
N GLY A 22 1.45 -9.04 22.40
CA GLY A 22 0.22 -8.34 21.97
C GLY A 22 -0.81 -9.12 21.13
N CYS A 23 -0.82 -10.45 21.07
CA CYS A 23 -1.86 -11.19 20.31
C CYS A 23 -2.70 -12.08 21.22
N VAL A 24 -3.79 -11.53 21.77
CA VAL A 24 -4.93 -12.29 22.31
C VAL A 24 -6.08 -12.19 21.31
N GLY A 25 -6.60 -13.35 20.93
CA GLY A 25 -7.45 -13.71 19.84
C GLY A 25 -8.73 -12.89 19.60
N GLU A 26 -9.03 -12.69 18.36
CA GLU A 26 -10.37 -12.47 17.86
C GLU A 26 -10.81 -13.64 16.95
N LYS A 27 -12.01 -14.14 17.24
CA LYS A 27 -12.64 -15.26 16.53
C LYS A 27 -13.18 -14.81 15.19
N SER A 28 -12.77 -15.50 14.13
CA SER A 28 -13.37 -15.40 12.80
C SER A 28 -14.78 -16.03 12.75
N PRO A 29 -15.73 -15.44 12.03
CA PRO A 29 -16.97 -16.11 11.66
C PRO A 29 -16.78 -17.08 10.50
N ALA A 30 -17.59 -18.16 10.50
CA ALA A 30 -17.55 -19.29 9.57
C ALA A 30 -18.01 -18.93 8.14
N PRO A 31 -17.58 -19.69 7.12
CA PRO A 31 -17.95 -19.46 5.73
C PRO A 31 -19.37 -19.94 5.41
N VAL A 32 -20.09 -19.17 4.60
CA VAL A 32 -21.41 -19.52 4.05
C VAL A 32 -21.22 -20.19 2.68
N ASP A 33 -21.87 -21.32 2.50
CA ASP A 33 -21.88 -22.17 1.31
C ASP A 33 -22.84 -21.57 0.26
N PRO A 34 -22.46 -21.42 -1.03
CA PRO A 34 -23.37 -21.06 -2.10
C PRO A 34 -23.67 -22.26 -2.99
N SER A 35 -24.75 -22.94 -2.72
CA SER A 35 -25.37 -23.83 -3.70
C SER A 35 -26.84 -23.40 -3.93
N GLU A 36 -27.20 -23.38 -5.22
CA GLU A 36 -28.54 -23.28 -5.82
C GLU A 36 -28.95 -21.89 -6.40
N SER A 37 -28.83 -21.77 -7.71
CA SER A 37 -29.97 -21.68 -8.61
C SER A 37 -29.53 -21.60 -10.07
N GLY A 38 -29.87 -22.66 -10.83
CA GLY A 38 -29.75 -22.70 -12.28
C GLY A 38 -30.91 -21.93 -12.91
N GLY A 39 -30.59 -21.14 -13.92
CA GLY A 39 -31.57 -20.52 -14.82
C GLY A 39 -30.98 -20.52 -16.21
N GLN A 40 -31.61 -21.35 -17.07
CA GLN A 40 -31.32 -21.45 -18.50
C GLN A 40 -31.69 -20.17 -19.23
N LEU A 41 -30.82 -19.67 -20.10
CA LEU A 41 -31.18 -18.68 -21.11
C LEU A 41 -31.04 -19.30 -22.50
N GLU A 42 -32.18 -19.32 -23.19
CA GLU A 42 -32.34 -19.74 -24.57
C GLU A 42 -31.64 -18.78 -25.52
N THR A 43 -31.01 -19.39 -26.52
CA THR A 43 -30.43 -18.72 -27.69
C THR A 43 -31.54 -18.35 -28.69
N ALA A 44 -31.55 -17.07 -29.10
CA ALA A 44 -32.28 -16.66 -30.33
C ALA A 44 -31.28 -15.96 -31.25
N THR A 45 -30.93 -16.66 -32.32
CA THR A 45 -30.33 -16.12 -33.54
C THR A 45 -31.46 -15.69 -34.47
N ASP A 46 -31.33 -14.50 -35.06
CA ASP A 46 -31.76 -14.27 -36.46
C ASP A 46 -31.18 -12.97 -37.04
N PRO A 47 -31.13 -12.85 -38.39
CA PRO A 47 -30.00 -12.25 -39.08
C PRO A 47 -30.30 -10.97 -39.90
N ILE A 48 -29.24 -10.24 -40.22
CA ILE A 48 -28.92 -9.46 -41.46
C ILE A 48 -30.04 -8.62 -42.08
N GLY A 49 -29.82 -7.33 -42.17
CA GLY A 49 -30.44 -6.39 -43.06
C GLY A 49 -29.51 -5.26 -43.48
N GLU A 50 -29.23 -5.22 -44.75
CA GLU A 50 -28.35 -4.31 -45.50
C GLU A 50 -28.81 -2.86 -45.52
N GLN A 51 -27.82 -1.98 -45.65
CA GLN A 51 -27.77 -0.66 -46.36
C GLN A 51 -28.81 0.41 -45.98
N THR A 52 -28.28 1.56 -45.53
CA THR A 52 -28.69 2.81 -46.17
C THR A 52 -27.72 3.97 -45.81
N ALA A 53 -27.26 4.66 -46.86
CA ALA A 53 -27.03 6.09 -47.00
C ALA A 53 -26.22 6.86 -45.93
N ILE A 54 -25.05 7.29 -46.36
CA ILE A 54 -24.30 8.40 -45.78
C ILE A 54 -25.13 9.69 -45.96
N GLU A 55 -25.81 10.13 -44.93
CA GLU A 55 -26.31 11.50 -44.83
C GLU A 55 -25.17 12.37 -44.37
N THR A 56 -24.77 13.32 -45.20
CA THR A 56 -23.89 14.42 -44.86
C THR A 56 -24.55 15.27 -43.81
N VAL A 57 -24.06 15.11 -42.56
CA VAL A 57 -24.44 15.99 -41.44
C VAL A 57 -23.84 17.38 -41.75
N GLU A 58 -24.69 18.33 -42.06
CA GLU A 58 -24.38 19.76 -42.11
C GLU A 58 -23.70 20.16 -40.79
N ALA A 59 -22.63 20.94 -40.90
CA ALA A 59 -21.90 21.49 -39.77
C ALA A 59 -22.87 22.22 -38.84
N THR A 60 -23.11 21.62 -37.71
CA THR A 60 -23.89 22.23 -36.61
C THR A 60 -23.15 23.48 -36.18
N GLU A 61 -23.78 24.61 -36.37
CA GLU A 61 -23.35 25.94 -35.91
C GLU A 61 -22.94 25.81 -34.41
N VAL A 62 -21.64 26.02 -34.16
CA VAL A 62 -21.10 26.01 -32.79
C VAL A 62 -21.82 27.14 -32.03
N ALA A 63 -22.65 26.80 -31.06
CA ALA A 63 -23.27 27.76 -30.18
C ALA A 63 -22.20 28.71 -29.61
N PRO A 64 -22.47 30.00 -29.48
CA PRO A 64 -21.50 30.96 -28.95
C PRO A 64 -21.06 30.48 -27.56
N GLN A 65 -19.77 30.27 -27.39
CA GLN A 65 -19.20 29.96 -26.06
C GLN A 65 -19.53 31.14 -25.16
N THR A 66 -20.35 30.93 -24.18
CA THR A 66 -20.68 31.92 -23.14
C THR A 66 -19.34 32.25 -22.45
N GLU A 67 -18.92 33.51 -22.53
CA GLU A 67 -17.70 33.97 -21.85
C GLU A 67 -17.88 33.76 -20.34
N ILE A 68 -17.01 32.94 -19.76
CA ILE A 68 -17.05 32.66 -18.31
C ILE A 68 -16.49 33.91 -17.61
N VAL A 69 -17.36 34.62 -16.89
CA VAL A 69 -16.99 35.79 -16.08
C VAL A 69 -16.81 35.35 -14.65
N LEU A 70 -15.53 35.28 -14.19
CA LEU A 70 -15.18 34.91 -12.82
C LEU A 70 -15.14 36.15 -11.92
N ASP A 71 -15.58 36.02 -10.68
CA ASP A 71 -15.48 37.07 -9.66
C ASP A 71 -14.02 37.32 -9.27
N ASN A 72 -13.50 38.52 -9.52
CA ASN A 72 -12.09 38.85 -9.28
C ASN A 72 -11.70 38.79 -7.79
N GLU A 73 -12.59 39.21 -6.88
CA GLU A 73 -12.31 39.16 -5.44
C GLU A 73 -12.28 37.72 -4.94
N LEU A 74 -13.26 36.90 -5.35
CA LEU A 74 -13.29 35.48 -5.07
C LEU A 74 -12.07 34.77 -5.63
N GLY A 75 -11.66 35.12 -6.87
CA GLY A 75 -10.48 34.58 -7.52
C GLY A 75 -9.17 34.91 -6.80
N GLN A 76 -9.04 36.10 -6.22
CA GLN A 76 -7.90 36.47 -5.39
C GLN A 76 -7.85 35.61 -4.10
N LEU A 77 -8.94 35.50 -3.38
CA LEU A 77 -9.02 34.66 -2.19
C LEU A 77 -8.71 33.17 -2.48
N LEU A 78 -9.19 32.66 -3.61
CA LEU A 78 -8.86 31.30 -4.04
C LEU A 78 -7.37 31.14 -4.35
N SER A 79 -6.74 32.13 -4.98
CA SER A 79 -5.28 32.10 -5.24
C SER A 79 -4.47 32.16 -3.94
N GLU A 80 -4.84 33.01 -3.02
CA GLU A 80 -4.21 33.13 -1.70
C GLU A 80 -4.35 31.81 -0.90
N LEU A 81 -5.50 31.15 -0.95
CA LEU A 81 -5.69 29.84 -0.33
C LEU A 81 -4.83 28.76 -1.01
N GLY A 82 -4.71 28.79 -2.34
CA GLY A 82 -3.95 27.81 -3.13
C GLY A 82 -2.45 27.89 -2.92
N ASP A 83 -1.88 29.09 -2.98
CA ASP A 83 -0.42 29.32 -3.04
C ASP A 83 0.10 30.43 -2.13
N GLY A 84 -0.76 31.09 -1.34
CA GLY A 84 -0.35 32.16 -0.43
C GLY A 84 0.53 31.69 0.72
N THR A 85 1.10 32.64 1.41
CA THR A 85 1.78 32.43 2.71
C THR A 85 0.83 31.82 3.72
N THR A 86 1.33 31.32 4.83
CA THR A 86 0.49 30.74 5.88
C THR A 86 -0.56 31.74 6.40
N GLU A 87 -0.19 33.00 6.55
CA GLU A 87 -1.08 34.06 7.01
C GLU A 87 -2.18 34.36 5.99
N GLU A 88 -1.83 34.49 4.72
CA GLU A 88 -2.75 34.70 3.60
C GLU A 88 -3.74 33.53 3.47
N ARG A 89 -3.24 32.29 3.55
CA ARG A 89 -4.08 31.08 3.48
C ARG A 89 -5.08 31.00 4.62
N ILE A 90 -4.70 31.38 5.84
CA ILE A 90 -5.63 31.42 6.99
C ILE A 90 -6.70 32.49 6.77
N ALA A 91 -6.31 33.72 6.35
CA ALA A 91 -7.22 34.80 6.09
C ALA A 91 -8.20 34.45 4.95
N ALA A 92 -7.69 33.93 3.84
CA ALA A 92 -8.48 33.50 2.69
C ALA A 92 -9.43 32.36 3.05
N SER A 93 -8.97 31.36 3.80
CA SER A 93 -9.83 30.26 4.27
C SER A 93 -11.00 30.75 5.12
N THR A 94 -10.77 31.75 5.98
CA THR A 94 -11.82 32.35 6.81
C THR A 94 -12.84 33.09 5.95
N ALA A 95 -12.37 33.98 5.06
CA ALA A 95 -13.22 34.74 4.16
C ALA A 95 -14.05 33.86 3.20
N LEU A 96 -13.41 32.85 2.61
CA LEU A 96 -14.08 31.88 1.71
C LEU A 96 -15.09 30.99 2.46
N SER A 97 -14.88 30.71 3.74
CA SER A 97 -15.85 29.96 4.54
C SER A 97 -17.15 30.70 4.73
N GLU A 98 -17.11 32.03 4.80
CA GLU A 98 -18.31 32.89 4.86
C GLU A 98 -19.03 32.98 3.49
N ARG A 99 -18.27 32.83 2.40
CA ARG A 99 -18.73 32.90 1.00
C ARG A 99 -18.85 31.55 0.32
N VAL A 100 -18.93 30.46 1.09
CA VAL A 100 -18.88 29.09 0.54
C VAL A 100 -19.95 28.82 -0.51
N ASN A 101 -21.14 29.40 -0.39
CA ASN A 101 -22.22 29.23 -1.36
C ASN A 101 -21.82 29.81 -2.75
N GLU A 102 -21.18 30.98 -2.77
CA GLU A 102 -20.68 31.60 -4.01
C GLU A 102 -19.62 30.75 -4.67
N VAL A 103 -18.69 30.17 -3.85
CA VAL A 103 -17.70 29.21 -4.34
C VAL A 103 -18.38 28.00 -4.97
N ILE A 104 -19.40 27.46 -4.31
CA ILE A 104 -20.14 26.29 -4.78
C ILE A 104 -20.91 26.60 -6.07
N GLU A 105 -21.52 27.75 -6.19
CA GLU A 105 -22.25 28.14 -7.41
C GLU A 105 -21.33 28.25 -8.63
N GLN A 106 -20.08 28.69 -8.45
CA GLN A 106 -19.11 28.93 -9.52
C GLN A 106 -18.02 27.84 -9.63
N HIS A 107 -18.09 26.77 -8.84
CA HIS A 107 -16.99 25.77 -8.74
C HIS A 107 -16.55 25.17 -10.08
N ALA A 108 -17.51 24.87 -10.96
CA ALA A 108 -17.22 24.26 -12.26
C ALA A 108 -16.50 25.26 -13.18
N ASP A 109 -16.92 26.53 -13.17
CA ASP A 109 -16.30 27.58 -13.97
C ASP A 109 -14.85 27.84 -13.55
N TRP A 110 -14.59 27.83 -12.23
CA TRP A 110 -13.24 27.97 -11.70
C TRP A 110 -12.33 26.78 -12.05
N MET A 111 -12.86 25.57 -12.11
CA MET A 111 -12.07 24.39 -12.53
C MET A 111 -11.71 24.44 -14.01
N VAL A 112 -12.51 25.12 -14.86
CA VAL A 112 -12.28 25.25 -16.30
C VAL A 112 -11.42 26.46 -16.65
N ALA A 113 -11.70 27.62 -16.07
CA ALA A 113 -11.11 28.90 -16.47
C ALA A 113 -10.14 29.50 -15.43
N GLY A 114 -10.09 28.97 -14.21
CA GLY A 114 -9.22 29.46 -13.15
C GLY A 114 -7.74 29.09 -13.39
N SER A 115 -6.85 29.88 -12.77
CA SER A 115 -5.41 29.54 -12.71
C SER A 115 -5.17 28.32 -11.82
N ASP A 116 -3.96 27.72 -11.89
CA ASP A 116 -3.58 26.57 -11.06
C ASP A 116 -3.78 26.86 -9.57
N SER A 117 -3.41 28.06 -9.08
CA SER A 117 -3.61 28.46 -7.69
C SER A 117 -5.08 28.56 -7.31
N GLN A 118 -5.92 29.09 -8.19
CA GLN A 118 -7.37 29.18 -7.98
C GLN A 118 -8.02 27.81 -7.95
N ARG A 119 -7.66 26.91 -8.87
CA ARG A 119 -8.15 25.53 -8.86
C ARG A 119 -7.73 24.78 -7.60
N ARG A 120 -6.47 24.97 -7.14
CA ARG A 120 -6.03 24.45 -5.83
C ARG A 120 -6.85 25.02 -4.67
N GLY A 121 -7.11 26.33 -4.69
CA GLY A 121 -7.93 27.00 -3.67
C GLY A 121 -9.34 26.41 -3.57
N ILE A 122 -10.02 26.20 -4.70
CA ILE A 122 -11.33 25.52 -4.72
C ILE A 122 -11.28 24.12 -4.14
N MET A 123 -10.31 23.33 -4.54
CA MET A 123 -10.15 21.96 -4.02
C MET A 123 -9.92 21.96 -2.50
N LEU A 124 -9.12 22.92 -2.01
CA LEU A 124 -8.82 23.05 -0.58
C LEU A 124 -10.04 23.47 0.24
N ILE A 125 -10.85 24.44 -0.23
CA ILE A 125 -12.06 24.87 0.51
C ILE A 125 -13.11 23.75 0.58
N MET A 126 -13.13 22.85 -0.41
CA MET A 126 -14.02 21.69 -0.42
C MET A 126 -13.56 20.57 0.50
N THR A 127 -12.28 20.57 0.92
CA THR A 127 -11.78 19.60 1.89
C THR A 127 -12.51 19.73 3.21
N GLY A 128 -13.14 18.65 3.67
CA GLY A 128 -13.99 18.64 4.87
C GLY A 128 -15.45 19.09 4.65
N LYS A 129 -15.82 19.50 3.43
CA LYS A 129 -17.20 19.87 3.07
C LYS A 129 -17.86 18.89 2.10
N ALA A 130 -17.15 17.85 1.66
CA ALA A 130 -17.62 16.91 0.64
C ALA A 130 -18.94 16.23 0.98
N GLN A 131 -19.18 15.93 2.26
CA GLN A 131 -20.44 15.34 2.72
C GLN A 131 -21.61 16.32 2.70
N GLN A 132 -21.32 17.62 2.83
CA GLN A 132 -22.34 18.68 2.76
C GLN A 132 -22.74 18.99 1.31
N TYR A 133 -21.80 18.87 0.37
CA TYR A 133 -21.98 19.17 -1.05
C TYR A 133 -21.50 17.97 -1.91
N PRO A 134 -22.18 16.82 -1.84
CA PRO A 134 -21.68 15.58 -2.43
C PRO A 134 -21.58 15.62 -3.96
N GLU A 135 -22.57 16.19 -4.66
CA GLU A 135 -22.57 16.25 -6.12
C GLU A 135 -21.46 17.16 -6.66
N GLN A 136 -21.30 18.35 -6.05
CA GLN A 136 -20.28 19.31 -6.42
C GLN A 136 -18.89 18.77 -6.11
N SER A 137 -18.70 18.12 -4.97
CA SER A 137 -17.43 17.50 -4.60
C SER A 137 -17.05 16.37 -5.54
N PHE A 138 -18.03 15.58 -5.98
CA PHE A 138 -17.79 14.54 -6.99
C PHE A 138 -17.37 15.14 -8.33
N GLY A 139 -18.09 16.15 -8.84
CA GLY A 139 -17.73 16.85 -10.06
C GLY A 139 -16.33 17.47 -10.01
N LEU A 140 -16.00 18.11 -8.86
CA LEU A 140 -14.67 18.67 -8.63
C LEU A 140 -13.57 17.60 -8.68
N VAL A 141 -13.79 16.46 -8.04
CA VAL A 141 -12.81 15.36 -8.05
C VAL A 141 -12.64 14.81 -9.48
N GLN A 142 -13.73 14.64 -10.25
CA GLN A 142 -13.64 14.19 -11.64
C GLN A 142 -12.76 15.13 -12.48
N HIS A 143 -12.92 16.44 -12.36
CA HIS A 143 -12.06 17.43 -13.03
C HIS A 143 -10.64 17.39 -12.49
N ALA A 144 -10.47 17.37 -11.17
CA ALA A 144 -9.17 17.41 -10.53
C ALA A 144 -8.27 16.22 -10.92
N LEU A 145 -8.80 15.01 -11.09
CA LEU A 145 -8.01 13.83 -11.48
C LEU A 145 -7.44 13.94 -12.91
N GLN A 146 -7.95 14.86 -13.72
CA GLN A 146 -7.49 15.11 -15.09
C GLN A 146 -6.77 16.46 -15.23
N ASP A 147 -6.56 17.17 -14.13
CA ASP A 147 -5.97 18.50 -14.14
C ASP A 147 -4.49 18.45 -14.57
N SER A 148 -4.03 19.48 -15.26
CA SER A 148 -2.62 19.63 -15.64
C SER A 148 -1.70 19.81 -14.43
N ASP A 149 -2.19 20.46 -13.36
CA ASP A 149 -1.42 20.67 -12.13
C ASP A 149 -1.46 19.43 -11.21
N HIS A 150 -0.30 18.82 -10.98
CA HIS A 150 -0.17 17.65 -10.10
C HIS A 150 -0.67 17.87 -8.66
N LYS A 151 -0.62 19.13 -8.15
CA LYS A 151 -1.13 19.46 -6.81
C LYS A 151 -2.65 19.47 -6.78
N VAL A 152 -3.32 19.93 -7.84
CA VAL A 152 -4.78 19.81 -7.98
C VAL A 152 -5.17 18.34 -8.00
N ARG A 153 -4.46 17.51 -8.78
CA ARG A 153 -4.68 16.05 -8.78
C ARG A 153 -4.48 15.43 -7.40
N SER A 154 -3.42 15.84 -6.67
CA SER A 154 -3.15 15.37 -5.31
C SER A 154 -4.30 15.64 -4.34
N ILE A 155 -4.85 16.87 -4.35
CA ILE A 155 -5.99 17.23 -3.50
C ILE A 155 -7.23 16.43 -3.91
N GLY A 156 -7.44 16.24 -5.22
CA GLY A 156 -8.52 15.40 -5.75
C GLY A 156 -8.47 13.98 -5.21
N ILE A 157 -7.29 13.34 -5.23
CA ILE A 157 -7.08 11.99 -4.68
C ILE A 157 -7.43 11.94 -3.18
N GLN A 158 -7.03 12.95 -2.41
CA GLN A 158 -7.33 13.01 -0.98
C GLN A 158 -8.83 13.15 -0.71
N LEU A 159 -9.55 13.90 -1.56
CA LEU A 159 -10.99 14.15 -1.42
C LEU A 159 -11.84 12.88 -1.67
N ILE A 160 -11.34 11.92 -2.46
CA ILE A 160 -12.07 10.69 -2.79
C ILE A 160 -12.57 9.95 -1.55
N ARG A 161 -11.78 9.96 -0.47
CA ARG A 161 -12.15 9.30 0.80
C ARG A 161 -13.38 9.92 1.47
N GLN A 162 -13.75 11.13 1.09
CA GLN A 162 -14.89 11.85 1.64
C GLN A 162 -16.14 11.74 0.77
N LEU A 163 -16.02 11.19 -0.44
CA LEU A 163 -17.12 10.96 -1.36
C LEU A 163 -18.03 9.83 -0.88
N ILE A 164 -19.28 9.88 -1.34
CA ILE A 164 -20.23 8.77 -1.16
C ILE A 164 -19.72 7.55 -1.96
N PRO A 165 -19.72 6.34 -1.40
CA PRO A 165 -19.17 5.16 -2.07
C PRO A 165 -19.70 4.90 -3.50
N GLY A 166 -21.00 5.18 -3.74
CA GLY A 166 -21.61 5.04 -5.07
C GLY A 166 -21.07 6.01 -6.13
N GLN A 167 -20.56 7.18 -5.70
CA GLN A 167 -19.89 8.14 -6.58
C GLN A 167 -18.45 7.73 -6.83
N ALA A 168 -17.75 7.28 -5.78
CA ALA A 168 -16.35 6.88 -5.87
C ALA A 168 -16.12 5.75 -6.90
N VAL A 169 -17.09 4.85 -7.10
CA VAL A 169 -16.99 3.77 -8.08
C VAL A 169 -16.79 4.28 -9.53
N GLN A 170 -17.33 5.45 -9.85
CA GLN A 170 -17.18 6.04 -11.19
C GLN A 170 -15.76 6.55 -11.47
N LEU A 171 -14.95 6.75 -10.43
CA LEU A 171 -13.56 7.21 -10.54
C LEU A 171 -12.57 6.05 -10.70
N HIS A 172 -13.01 4.82 -10.49
CA HIS A 172 -12.14 3.66 -10.41
C HIS A 172 -11.25 3.47 -11.65
N ALA A 173 -11.81 3.58 -12.87
CA ALA A 173 -11.04 3.45 -14.10
C ALA A 173 -9.98 4.55 -14.25
N SER A 174 -10.30 5.79 -13.88
CA SER A 174 -9.36 6.92 -13.90
C SER A 174 -8.20 6.70 -12.90
N LEU A 175 -8.49 6.13 -11.74
CA LEU A 175 -7.48 5.80 -10.73
C LEU A 175 -6.55 4.69 -11.22
N ILE A 176 -7.07 3.65 -11.90
CA ILE A 176 -6.23 2.61 -12.53
C ILE A 176 -5.30 3.24 -13.57
N THR A 177 -5.80 4.13 -14.41
CA THR A 177 -4.97 4.82 -15.39
C THR A 177 -3.89 5.66 -14.73
N MET A 178 -4.23 6.41 -13.69
CA MET A 178 -3.31 7.28 -12.97
C MET A 178 -2.19 6.51 -12.26
N MET A 179 -2.50 5.40 -11.59
CA MET A 179 -1.46 4.63 -10.88
C MET A 179 -0.47 3.94 -11.83
N LYS A 180 -0.86 3.71 -13.10
CA LYS A 180 -0.01 3.12 -14.15
C LYS A 180 0.79 4.18 -14.92
N SER A 181 0.40 5.46 -14.88
CA SER A 181 1.01 6.51 -15.69
C SER A 181 2.43 6.84 -15.21
N SER A 182 3.41 6.73 -16.10
CA SER A 182 4.79 7.21 -15.87
C SER A 182 4.91 8.74 -15.83
N GLU A 183 3.90 9.45 -16.35
CA GLU A 183 3.82 10.91 -16.37
C GLU A 183 3.29 11.49 -15.05
N GLU A 184 2.69 10.63 -14.21
CA GLU A 184 2.20 11.04 -12.91
C GLU A 184 3.32 11.03 -11.86
N THR A 185 3.24 11.93 -10.89
CA THR A 185 4.22 12.00 -9.81
C THR A 185 4.20 10.73 -8.96
N THR A 186 5.38 10.33 -8.47
CA THR A 186 5.51 9.21 -7.54
C THR A 186 4.56 9.34 -6.35
N GLU A 187 4.44 10.55 -5.77
CA GLU A 187 3.57 10.82 -4.62
C GLU A 187 2.09 10.52 -4.93
N ASN A 188 1.59 10.99 -6.08
CA ASN A 188 0.22 10.76 -6.51
C ASN A 188 -0.01 9.28 -6.84
N ARG A 189 0.92 8.63 -7.55
CA ARG A 189 0.83 7.19 -7.83
C ARG A 189 0.74 6.37 -6.54
N VAL A 190 1.61 6.62 -5.57
CA VAL A 190 1.61 5.96 -4.26
C VAL A 190 0.30 6.22 -3.51
N SER A 191 -0.22 7.46 -3.58
CA SER A 191 -1.48 7.83 -2.93
C SER A 191 -2.66 7.06 -3.52
N VAL A 192 -2.71 6.92 -4.86
CA VAL A 192 -3.74 6.12 -5.55
C VAL A 192 -3.60 4.64 -5.21
N LEU A 193 -2.37 4.09 -5.23
CA LEU A 193 -2.11 2.69 -4.88
C LEU A 193 -2.59 2.34 -3.47
N ARG A 194 -2.43 3.25 -2.51
CA ARG A 194 -2.93 3.08 -1.13
C ARG A 194 -4.44 3.22 -1.00
N LEU A 195 -5.05 3.97 -1.91
CA LEU A 195 -6.49 4.28 -1.91
C LEU A 195 -7.31 3.25 -2.67
N ILE A 196 -6.79 2.64 -3.73
CA ILE A 196 -7.55 1.89 -4.74
C ILE A 196 -8.41 0.77 -4.13
N ASN A 197 -7.92 0.11 -3.09
CA ASN A 197 -8.67 -0.94 -2.39
C ASN A 197 -9.86 -0.44 -1.57
N LEU A 198 -9.98 0.87 -1.36
CA LEU A 198 -11.08 1.51 -0.65
C LEU A 198 -12.15 2.01 -1.61
N VAL A 199 -11.83 2.07 -2.91
CA VAL A 199 -12.75 2.53 -3.97
C VAL A 199 -13.39 1.31 -4.59
N PRO A 200 -14.72 1.15 -4.49
CA PRO A 200 -15.42 0.05 -5.14
C PRO A 200 -15.20 0.08 -6.66
N GLY A 201 -15.00 -1.08 -7.29
CA GLY A 201 -14.78 -1.15 -8.72
C GLY A 201 -14.44 -2.56 -9.20
N ASP A 202 -13.86 -2.67 -10.38
CA ASP A 202 -13.45 -3.95 -10.96
C ASP A 202 -12.18 -4.48 -10.26
N ALA A 203 -12.38 -5.46 -9.38
CA ALA A 203 -11.28 -6.06 -8.62
C ALA A 203 -10.29 -6.81 -9.52
N LEU A 204 -10.74 -7.45 -10.60
CA LEU A 204 -9.86 -8.17 -11.52
C LEU A 204 -8.99 -7.20 -12.33
N ALA A 205 -9.59 -6.10 -12.81
CA ALA A 205 -8.82 -5.05 -13.49
C ALA A 205 -7.80 -4.39 -12.55
N THR A 206 -8.16 -4.20 -11.28
CA THR A 206 -7.24 -3.66 -10.26
C THR A 206 -6.10 -4.64 -9.98
N GLU A 207 -6.40 -5.91 -9.76
CA GLU A 207 -5.39 -6.96 -9.52
C GLU A 207 -4.40 -7.04 -10.69
N ALA A 208 -4.90 -7.08 -11.93
CA ALA A 208 -4.07 -7.10 -13.13
C ALA A 208 -3.15 -5.86 -13.22
N ALA A 209 -3.71 -4.66 -13.00
CA ALA A 209 -2.94 -3.43 -13.05
C ALA A 209 -1.87 -3.34 -11.94
N LEU A 210 -2.16 -3.83 -10.73
CA LEU A 210 -1.18 -3.93 -9.65
C LEU A 210 -0.06 -4.93 -10.01
N GLY A 211 -0.41 -6.07 -10.60
CA GLY A 211 0.56 -7.05 -11.08
C GLY A 211 1.51 -6.47 -12.14
N GLU A 212 0.98 -5.71 -13.11
CA GLU A 212 1.79 -5.01 -14.11
C GLU A 212 2.75 -3.98 -13.47
N ILE A 213 2.31 -3.23 -12.47
CA ILE A 213 3.15 -2.24 -11.77
C ILE A 213 4.27 -2.95 -11.00
N ILE A 214 3.97 -4.07 -10.33
CA ILE A 214 4.97 -4.85 -9.58
C ILE A 214 6.06 -5.42 -10.49
N GLN A 215 5.69 -5.83 -11.70
CA GLN A 215 6.61 -6.44 -12.67
C GLN A 215 7.33 -5.41 -13.55
N ALA A 216 6.93 -4.14 -13.51
CA ALA A 216 7.52 -3.11 -14.35
C ALA A 216 8.88 -2.67 -13.82
N ASP A 217 9.89 -2.72 -14.69
CA ASP A 217 11.22 -2.19 -14.40
C ASP A 217 11.20 -0.66 -14.26
N GLY A 218 12.11 -0.13 -13.43
CA GLY A 218 12.34 1.31 -13.29
C GLY A 218 11.30 2.07 -12.50
N ASN A 219 10.36 1.40 -11.83
CA ASN A 219 9.53 2.05 -10.84
C ASN A 219 10.36 2.45 -9.60
N ASP A 220 9.97 3.56 -8.99
CA ASP A 220 10.44 3.94 -7.66
C ASP A 220 10.02 2.86 -6.64
N ASP A 221 10.89 2.54 -5.69
CA ASP A 221 10.65 1.51 -4.66
C ASP A 221 9.35 1.74 -3.90
N SER A 222 9.02 3.00 -3.61
CA SER A 222 7.79 3.36 -2.92
C SER A 222 6.53 3.01 -3.72
N ILE A 223 6.60 3.03 -5.06
CA ILE A 223 5.51 2.60 -5.95
C ILE A 223 5.37 1.08 -5.88
N THR A 224 6.47 0.34 -6.02
CA THR A 224 6.46 -1.13 -5.97
C THR A 224 5.98 -1.62 -4.61
N GLN A 225 6.47 -1.03 -3.52
CA GLN A 225 6.02 -1.34 -2.15
C GLN A 225 4.52 -1.07 -1.95
N ALA A 226 4.01 0.09 -2.42
CA ALA A 226 2.60 0.41 -2.31
C ALA A 226 1.72 -0.52 -3.17
N ALA A 227 2.20 -0.92 -4.35
CA ALA A 227 1.54 -1.88 -5.22
C ALA A 227 1.47 -3.27 -4.55
N LEU A 228 2.58 -3.78 -3.99
CA LEU A 228 2.61 -5.04 -3.25
C LEU A 228 1.63 -5.04 -2.07
N GLN A 229 1.64 -3.96 -1.25
CA GLN A 229 0.74 -3.82 -0.11
C GLN A 229 -0.74 -3.80 -0.51
N SER A 230 -1.04 -3.32 -1.71
CA SER A 230 -2.39 -3.28 -2.25
C SER A 230 -2.78 -4.58 -2.93
N TYR A 231 -1.86 -5.20 -3.65
CA TYR A 231 -2.04 -6.48 -4.34
C TYR A 231 -2.42 -7.62 -3.38
N VAL A 232 -1.71 -7.75 -2.26
CA VAL A 232 -1.99 -8.81 -1.26
C VAL A 232 -3.34 -8.71 -0.57
N LYS A 233 -4.05 -7.59 -0.72
CA LYS A 233 -5.42 -7.42 -0.21
C LYS A 233 -6.49 -7.91 -1.17
N LEU A 234 -6.18 -8.00 -2.45
CA LEU A 234 -7.10 -8.38 -3.54
C LEU A 234 -6.81 -9.78 -4.07
N ALA A 235 -5.54 -10.08 -4.32
CA ALA A 235 -5.14 -11.32 -4.94
C ALA A 235 -5.45 -12.54 -4.06
N PRO A 236 -5.82 -13.68 -4.66
CA PRO A 236 -5.92 -14.93 -3.94
C PRO A 236 -4.59 -15.31 -3.27
N VAL A 237 -4.65 -16.07 -2.18
CA VAL A 237 -3.49 -16.34 -1.30
C VAL A 237 -2.29 -16.93 -2.06
N GLN A 238 -2.50 -17.91 -2.94
CA GLN A 238 -1.40 -18.56 -3.65
C GLN A 238 -0.74 -17.65 -4.71
N PRO A 239 -1.47 -16.96 -5.59
CA PRO A 239 -0.91 -15.93 -6.45
C PRO A 239 -0.15 -14.84 -5.69
N ALA A 240 -0.70 -14.34 -4.59
CA ALA A 240 -0.02 -13.34 -3.77
C ALA A 240 1.33 -13.84 -3.24
N ILE A 241 1.37 -15.05 -2.68
CA ILE A 241 2.61 -15.66 -2.20
C ILE A 241 3.61 -15.85 -3.35
N SER A 242 3.17 -16.35 -4.52
CA SER A 242 4.06 -16.54 -5.67
C SER A 242 4.65 -15.22 -6.16
N THR A 243 3.85 -14.17 -6.25
CA THR A 243 4.34 -12.83 -6.63
C THR A 243 5.36 -12.30 -5.61
N LEU A 244 5.08 -12.45 -4.30
CA LEU A 244 6.01 -12.01 -3.26
C LEU A 244 7.34 -12.78 -3.30
N ILE A 245 7.32 -14.09 -3.57
CA ILE A 245 8.53 -14.89 -3.73
C ILE A 245 9.33 -14.39 -4.93
N GLY A 246 8.69 -14.19 -6.09
CA GLY A 246 9.37 -13.66 -7.27
C GLY A 246 10.01 -12.30 -7.02
N VAL A 247 9.33 -11.40 -6.32
CA VAL A 247 9.89 -10.08 -5.96
C VAL A 247 11.05 -10.21 -4.97
N LEU A 248 10.97 -11.11 -4.00
CA LEU A 248 12.05 -11.35 -3.04
C LEU A 248 13.30 -11.93 -3.73
N GLU A 249 13.12 -12.73 -4.78
CA GLU A 249 14.20 -13.35 -5.57
C GLU A 249 14.81 -12.37 -6.58
N GLU A 250 13.99 -11.63 -7.32
CA GLU A 250 14.39 -10.89 -8.52
C GLU A 250 14.71 -9.41 -8.28
N SER A 251 14.19 -8.80 -7.20
CA SER A 251 14.39 -7.36 -6.95
C SER A 251 15.84 -7.04 -6.58
N ASP A 252 16.37 -5.97 -7.16
CA ASP A 252 17.66 -5.39 -6.76
C ASP A 252 17.57 -4.48 -5.51
N SER A 253 16.35 -4.11 -5.08
CA SER A 253 16.13 -3.22 -3.95
C SER A 253 15.88 -3.99 -2.65
N ASP A 254 16.73 -3.78 -1.65
CA ASP A 254 16.57 -4.38 -0.33
C ASP A 254 15.30 -3.87 0.39
N ASP A 255 14.88 -2.64 0.16
CA ASP A 255 13.63 -2.08 0.67
C ASP A 255 12.38 -2.80 0.11
N VAL A 256 12.40 -3.15 -1.17
CA VAL A 256 11.34 -3.91 -1.83
C VAL A 256 11.34 -5.37 -1.36
N LYS A 257 12.53 -6.00 -1.27
CA LYS A 257 12.69 -7.35 -0.68
C LYS A 257 12.18 -7.40 0.75
N ARG A 258 12.53 -6.41 1.57
CA ARG A 258 12.06 -6.28 2.96
C ARG A 258 10.53 -6.24 3.03
N THR A 259 9.91 -5.44 2.17
CA THR A 259 8.44 -5.38 2.09
C THR A 259 7.85 -6.74 1.74
N SER A 260 8.45 -7.46 0.79
CA SER A 260 8.03 -8.80 0.39
C SER A 260 8.15 -9.81 1.53
N ALA A 261 9.29 -9.81 2.25
CA ALA A 261 9.53 -10.67 3.42
C ALA A 261 8.47 -10.45 4.51
N VAL A 262 8.21 -9.18 4.88
CA VAL A 262 7.17 -8.82 5.87
C VAL A 262 5.79 -9.32 5.44
N LEU A 263 5.44 -9.17 4.15
CA LEU A 263 4.15 -9.62 3.63
C LEU A 263 4.05 -11.14 3.60
N LEU A 264 5.11 -11.87 3.25
CA LEU A 264 5.18 -13.32 3.33
C LEU A 264 4.97 -13.83 4.77
N GLY A 265 5.60 -13.17 5.74
CA GLY A 265 5.40 -13.47 7.16
C GLY A 265 3.94 -13.38 7.62
N LYS A 266 3.15 -12.44 7.06
CA LYS A 266 1.71 -12.30 7.38
C LYS A 266 0.87 -13.51 6.95
N TYR A 267 1.30 -14.25 5.93
CA TYR A 267 0.63 -15.48 5.49
C TYR A 267 0.97 -16.70 6.37
N GLY A 268 1.96 -16.58 7.26
CA GLY A 268 2.37 -17.64 8.19
C GLY A 268 2.73 -18.94 7.45
N THR A 269 2.26 -20.08 7.95
CA THR A 269 2.57 -21.41 7.38
C THR A 269 2.19 -21.58 5.91
N LYS A 270 1.30 -20.72 5.36
CA LYS A 270 0.95 -20.74 3.93
C LYS A 270 2.13 -20.33 3.04
N SER A 271 3.07 -19.55 3.58
CA SER A 271 4.28 -19.09 2.89
C SER A 271 5.47 -20.06 3.03
N LYS A 272 5.24 -21.31 3.40
CA LYS A 272 6.32 -22.31 3.55
C LYS A 272 7.25 -22.43 2.32
N ALA A 273 6.74 -22.13 1.11
CA ALA A 273 7.55 -22.15 -0.11
C ALA A 273 8.61 -21.05 -0.16
N ALA A 274 8.51 -20.02 0.68
CA ALA A 274 9.47 -18.92 0.77
C ALA A 274 10.59 -19.16 1.79
N VAL A 275 10.55 -20.26 2.55
CA VAL A 275 11.41 -20.48 3.72
C VAL A 275 12.89 -20.48 3.34
N GLU A 276 13.29 -21.19 2.28
CA GLU A 276 14.68 -21.26 1.84
C GLU A 276 15.19 -19.89 1.42
N LEU A 277 14.42 -19.17 0.60
CA LEU A 277 14.76 -17.84 0.13
C LEU A 277 14.83 -16.80 1.27
N LEU A 278 13.91 -16.88 2.24
CA LEU A 278 13.99 -16.07 3.45
C LEU A 278 15.21 -16.42 4.31
N GLY A 279 15.60 -17.71 4.34
CA GLY A 279 16.82 -18.17 4.98
C GLY A 279 18.10 -17.58 4.33
N GLU A 280 18.10 -17.40 3.01
CA GLU A 280 19.18 -16.71 2.30
C GLU A 280 19.25 -15.23 2.68
N GLN A 281 18.09 -14.57 2.85
CA GLN A 281 18.06 -13.16 3.25
C GLN A 281 18.58 -12.91 4.70
N LEU A 282 18.68 -13.94 5.53
CA LEU A 282 19.40 -13.82 6.82
C LEU A 282 20.89 -13.54 6.66
N GLU A 283 21.45 -13.75 5.49
CA GLU A 283 22.87 -13.47 5.17
C GLU A 283 23.05 -12.17 4.38
N SER A 284 21.97 -11.37 4.16
CA SER A 284 22.05 -10.07 3.53
C SER A 284 22.99 -9.12 4.29
N ASP A 285 23.60 -8.19 3.56
CA ASP A 285 24.35 -7.08 4.17
C ASP A 285 23.43 -5.99 4.74
N ASP A 286 22.14 -5.99 4.37
CA ASP A 286 21.12 -5.09 4.89
C ASP A 286 20.50 -5.66 6.19
N GLU A 287 20.73 -4.98 7.31
CA GLU A 287 20.26 -5.41 8.64
C GLU A 287 18.73 -5.41 8.75
N ASP A 288 18.05 -4.47 8.10
CA ASP A 288 16.58 -4.37 8.12
C ASP A 288 15.94 -5.52 7.32
N LEU A 289 16.58 -5.95 6.23
CA LEU A 289 16.15 -7.13 5.46
C LEU A 289 16.38 -8.42 6.23
N GLN A 290 17.53 -8.55 6.91
CA GLN A 290 17.82 -9.70 7.80
C GLN A 290 16.75 -9.82 8.90
N GLU A 291 16.40 -8.69 9.55
CA GLU A 291 15.37 -8.65 10.60
C GLU A 291 14.00 -9.05 10.05
N ALA A 292 13.61 -8.50 8.90
CA ALA A 292 12.34 -8.84 8.25
C ALA A 292 12.25 -10.33 7.85
N ALA A 293 13.36 -10.90 7.37
CA ALA A 293 13.45 -12.32 7.04
C ALA A 293 13.31 -13.20 8.31
N ALA A 294 14.01 -12.85 9.40
CA ALA A 294 13.90 -13.55 10.68
C ALA A 294 12.46 -13.50 11.24
N GLU A 295 11.82 -12.32 11.19
CA GLU A 295 10.43 -12.17 11.59
C GLU A 295 9.49 -13.01 10.74
N ALA A 296 9.68 -13.00 9.41
CA ALA A 296 8.88 -13.81 8.50
C ALA A 296 9.03 -15.31 8.79
N LEU A 297 10.27 -15.82 8.96
CA LEU A 297 10.54 -17.21 9.31
C LEU A 297 9.91 -17.61 10.66
N SER A 298 9.97 -16.71 11.67
CA SER A 298 9.32 -16.94 12.95
C SER A 298 7.81 -17.08 12.83
N ARG A 299 7.17 -16.27 11.98
CA ARG A 299 5.73 -16.31 11.75
C ARG A 299 5.29 -17.51 10.89
N ILE A 300 6.15 -17.97 9.98
CA ILE A 300 5.94 -19.22 9.25
C ILE A 300 6.01 -20.40 10.21
N GLY A 301 6.88 -20.33 11.21
CA GLY A 301 6.93 -21.28 12.33
C GLY A 301 7.62 -22.58 11.98
N SER A 302 7.03 -23.73 12.36
CA SER A 302 7.66 -25.04 12.25
C SER A 302 8.28 -25.37 10.88
N PRO A 303 7.73 -24.96 9.73
CA PRO A 303 8.40 -25.20 8.43
C PRO A 303 9.77 -24.54 8.29
N SER A 304 10.08 -23.52 9.09
CA SER A 304 11.33 -22.76 9.02
C SER A 304 12.47 -23.37 9.87
N ILE A 305 12.18 -24.38 10.69
CA ILE A 305 13.13 -24.88 11.69
C ILE A 305 14.39 -25.43 11.04
N GLU A 306 14.28 -26.28 10.03
CA GLU A 306 15.43 -26.92 9.39
C GLU A 306 16.35 -25.86 8.75
N THR A 307 15.79 -24.91 8.00
CA THR A 307 16.55 -23.80 7.41
C THR A 307 17.26 -22.97 8.48
N LEU A 308 16.58 -22.66 9.61
CA LEU A 308 17.21 -21.95 10.72
C LEU A 308 18.32 -22.77 11.39
N VAL A 309 18.15 -24.07 11.50
CA VAL A 309 19.17 -25.00 12.06
C VAL A 309 20.41 -25.05 11.15
N GLU A 310 20.24 -25.00 9.83
CA GLU A 310 21.36 -24.87 8.90
C GLU A 310 22.09 -23.54 9.09
N LYS A 311 21.38 -22.43 9.33
CA LYS A 311 21.98 -21.10 9.56
C LYS A 311 22.75 -20.99 10.88
N LEU A 312 22.63 -21.92 11.79
CA LEU A 312 23.48 -22.01 12.98
C LEU A 312 24.98 -22.23 12.63
N ASP A 313 25.27 -22.76 11.46
CA ASP A 313 26.65 -23.00 10.97
C ASP A 313 27.18 -21.85 10.10
N SER A 314 26.43 -20.77 9.90
CA SER A 314 26.85 -19.59 9.13
C SER A 314 28.16 -19.00 9.68
N GLN A 315 29.02 -18.49 8.80
CA GLN A 315 30.20 -17.75 9.18
C GLN A 315 29.87 -16.33 9.71
N ASN A 316 28.72 -15.81 9.33
CA ASN A 316 28.23 -14.51 9.81
C ASN A 316 27.68 -14.67 11.24
N LEU A 317 28.23 -13.89 12.18
CA LEU A 317 27.83 -13.92 13.59
C LEU A 317 26.36 -13.49 13.78
N LEU A 318 25.94 -12.42 13.09
CA LEU A 318 24.57 -11.91 13.18
C LEU A 318 23.56 -12.92 12.66
N THR A 319 23.85 -13.58 11.53
CA THR A 319 23.00 -14.66 10.98
C THR A 319 22.83 -15.80 12.00
N ARG A 320 23.92 -16.25 12.66
CA ARG A 320 23.82 -17.28 13.70
C ARG A 320 22.96 -16.84 14.87
N GLN A 321 23.18 -15.61 15.37
CA GLN A 321 22.40 -15.06 16.49
C GLN A 321 20.92 -14.91 16.11
N MET A 322 20.61 -14.44 14.92
CA MET A 322 19.24 -14.36 14.41
C MET A 322 18.58 -15.73 14.29
N ALA A 323 19.30 -16.75 13.81
CA ALA A 323 18.80 -18.11 13.72
C ALA A 323 18.47 -18.69 15.10
N ILE A 324 19.38 -18.53 16.09
CA ILE A 324 19.18 -18.95 17.47
C ILE A 324 17.94 -18.27 18.08
N PHE A 325 17.86 -16.94 17.94
CA PHE A 325 16.76 -16.15 18.42
C PHE A 325 15.42 -16.58 17.81
N THR A 326 15.39 -16.73 16.47
CA THR A 326 14.18 -17.10 15.73
C THR A 326 13.69 -18.50 16.12
N LEU A 327 14.58 -19.48 16.33
CA LEU A 327 14.24 -20.80 16.88
C LEU A 327 13.60 -20.68 18.27
N GLY A 328 14.11 -19.79 19.12
CA GLY A 328 13.53 -19.49 20.43
C GLY A 328 12.13 -18.88 20.32
N VAL A 329 11.87 -18.01 19.34
CA VAL A 329 10.54 -17.41 19.07
C VAL A 329 9.56 -18.47 18.56
N ILE A 330 9.98 -19.36 17.68
CA ILE A 330 9.15 -20.50 17.21
C ILE A 330 8.76 -21.40 18.39
N GLY A 331 9.64 -21.53 19.38
CA GLY A 331 9.34 -22.18 20.65
C GLY A 331 9.32 -23.70 20.58
N PRO A 332 8.32 -24.40 21.23
CA PRO A 332 8.34 -25.84 21.48
C PRO A 332 8.55 -26.74 20.26
N SER A 333 8.17 -26.28 19.09
CA SER A 333 8.37 -27.02 17.83
C SER A 333 9.87 -27.25 17.51
N ALA A 334 10.77 -26.40 18.06
CA ALA A 334 12.20 -26.51 17.90
C ALA A 334 12.89 -27.35 19.00
N ALA A 335 12.14 -28.06 19.86
CA ALA A 335 12.68 -28.74 21.03
C ALA A 335 13.73 -29.82 20.72
N GLU A 336 13.63 -30.48 19.59
CA GLU A 336 14.62 -31.50 19.17
C GLU A 336 16.00 -30.92 18.88
N HIS A 337 16.12 -29.62 18.67
CA HIS A 337 17.37 -28.92 18.37
C HIS A 337 18.02 -28.23 19.58
N VAL A 338 17.48 -28.40 20.79
CA VAL A 338 18.00 -27.80 22.03
C VAL A 338 19.48 -28.17 22.26
N GLU A 339 19.84 -29.45 22.09
CA GLU A 339 21.25 -29.89 22.23
C GLU A 339 22.20 -29.16 21.27
N ARG A 340 21.73 -28.78 20.09
CA ARG A 340 22.51 -27.98 19.13
C ARG A 340 22.67 -26.53 19.60
N LEU A 341 21.64 -25.94 20.18
CA LEU A 341 21.67 -24.60 20.74
C LEU A 341 22.55 -24.50 21.99
N GLU A 342 22.65 -25.58 22.81
CA GLU A 342 23.53 -25.63 23.98
C GLU A 342 25.01 -25.46 23.62
N LYS A 343 25.43 -25.81 22.39
CA LYS A 343 26.81 -25.64 21.91
C LYS A 343 27.23 -24.16 21.81
N PHE A 344 26.27 -23.25 21.74
CA PHE A 344 26.52 -21.80 21.70
C PHE A 344 26.62 -21.17 23.10
N ILE A 345 26.45 -21.97 24.17
CA ILE A 345 26.64 -21.49 25.54
C ILE A 345 28.11 -21.62 25.92
N THR A 346 28.91 -20.62 25.55
CA THR A 346 30.35 -20.59 25.78
C THR A 346 30.78 -19.31 26.50
N PRO A 347 31.88 -19.32 27.29
CA PRO A 347 32.41 -18.13 27.90
C PRO A 347 33.03 -17.13 26.90
N ASP A 348 33.44 -17.64 25.72
CA ASP A 348 34.18 -16.85 24.72
C ASP A 348 33.28 -15.89 23.93
N ASP A 349 31.96 -16.17 23.87
CA ASP A 349 30.97 -15.33 23.23
C ASP A 349 29.75 -15.16 24.17
N PRO A 350 29.82 -14.21 25.12
CA PRO A 350 28.77 -14.03 26.12
C PRO A 350 27.44 -13.56 25.54
N ASP A 351 27.48 -12.80 24.44
CA ASP A 351 26.25 -12.28 23.80
C ASP A 351 25.47 -13.40 23.12
N THR A 352 26.11 -14.21 22.27
CA THR A 352 25.47 -15.38 21.67
C THR A 352 25.06 -16.40 22.74
N SER A 353 25.85 -16.55 23.80
CA SER A 353 25.55 -17.43 24.94
C SER A 353 24.25 -17.00 25.68
N LEU A 354 24.02 -15.70 25.82
CA LEU A 354 22.79 -15.17 26.41
C LEU A 354 21.59 -15.47 25.50
N ILE A 355 21.70 -15.17 24.19
CA ILE A 355 20.64 -15.43 23.21
C ILE A 355 20.27 -16.93 23.19
N ALA A 356 21.26 -17.83 23.21
CA ALA A 356 21.04 -19.26 23.21
C ALA A 356 20.32 -19.75 24.49
N LYS A 357 20.69 -19.23 25.66
CA LYS A 357 20.01 -19.56 26.93
C LYS A 357 18.56 -19.11 26.92
N GLU A 358 18.26 -17.90 26.42
CA GLU A 358 16.91 -17.37 26.33
C GLU A 358 16.07 -18.17 25.32
N ALA A 359 16.64 -18.53 24.17
CA ALA A 359 16.00 -19.37 23.18
C ALA A 359 15.62 -20.74 23.75
N ILE A 360 16.58 -21.43 24.40
CA ILE A 360 16.34 -22.72 25.06
C ILE A 360 15.28 -22.62 26.14
N PHE A 361 15.35 -21.56 26.96
CA PHE A 361 14.33 -21.32 27.98
C PHE A 361 12.93 -21.14 27.38
N SER A 362 12.80 -20.37 26.28
CA SER A 362 11.55 -20.16 25.57
C SER A 362 11.00 -21.46 24.99
N ILE A 363 11.86 -22.26 24.36
CA ILE A 363 11.51 -23.56 23.78
C ILE A 363 10.98 -24.53 24.87
N LEU A 364 11.64 -24.61 26.01
CA LEU A 364 11.30 -25.59 27.07
C LEU A 364 10.17 -25.12 27.99
N LYS A 365 9.99 -23.81 28.19
CA LYS A 365 8.97 -23.26 29.11
C LYS A 365 7.54 -23.57 28.67
N GLN A 366 7.28 -23.56 27.36
CA GLN A 366 5.95 -23.79 26.79
C GLN A 366 5.57 -25.30 26.73
N GLN A 367 6.47 -26.20 27.10
CA GLN A 367 6.17 -27.64 27.22
C GLN A 367 5.52 -28.04 28.56
N ARG A 368 5.42 -27.10 29.50
CA ARG A 368 4.79 -27.33 30.83
C ARG A 368 3.38 -26.72 30.85
#